data_c8e210b41fc40a1a35df5f3115bbb693
#
_entry.id   c8e210b41fc40a1a35df5f3115bbb693
#
_cell.length_a   1.000
_cell.length_b   1.000
_cell.length_c   1.000
_cell.angle_alpha   90.00
_cell.angle_beta   90.00
_cell.angle_gamma   90.00
#
_symmetry.space_group_name_H-M   'P 1'
#
loop_
_entity.id
_entity.type
_entity.pdbx_description
1 polymer ?
#
loop_
_entity_poly.entity_id
_entity_poly.type
_entity_poly.pdbx_seq_one_letter_code
_entity_poly.pdbx_strand_id
1 'polypeptide(L)'
;AAPAGIAGGEELPANPVLPADILQQAVPGNLRRAESFITFLQRLVAHLKRRLAVQEVVHEAPLAFLARLLAEDELEAKPLKFVSDRLRSLLRTLQATDMHEFAPLMLIADFASLLATYHDGFCILIEPYDERTPTLHDPLFQFCCNDASIAIKPVFERFQSVVITSGTLSPIDMYPKILGFEPRVVRSLSMSFARNVILAPVVSRGAAPA
;
A
#
# COMPACT_ATOMS: atom_id res chain seq x y z
N ALA A 1 4.84 14.12 -3.91
CA ALA A 1 4.41 13.73 -5.26
C ALA A 1 3.12 12.94 -5.10
N ALA A 2 2.01 13.51 -5.54
CA ALA A 2 0.73 12.82 -5.53
C ALA A 2 0.79 11.61 -6.47
N PRO A 3 0.15 10.47 -6.13
CA PRO A 3 0.04 9.36 -7.06
C PRO A 3 -0.78 9.81 -8.27
N ALA A 4 -0.31 9.45 -9.45
CA ALA A 4 -0.99 9.71 -10.70
C ALA A 4 -2.36 9.01 -10.66
N GLY A 5 -3.44 9.79 -10.66
CA GLY A 5 -4.78 9.28 -10.76
C GLY A 5 -4.99 8.61 -12.10
N ILE A 6 -5.45 7.38 -12.08
CA ILE A 6 -5.93 6.68 -13.26
C ILE A 6 -7.32 7.25 -13.54
N ALA A 7 -7.37 8.28 -14.38
CA ALA A 7 -8.60 8.77 -14.98
C ALA A 7 -8.87 7.96 -16.24
N GLY A 8 -9.87 7.12 -16.20
CA GLY A 8 -10.38 6.39 -17.36
C GLY A 8 -11.34 5.33 -16.86
N GLY A 9 -12.65 5.59 -16.99
CA GLY A 9 -13.69 4.61 -16.72
C GLY A 9 -13.69 3.54 -17.81
N GLU A 10 -12.69 2.66 -17.80
CA GLU A 10 -12.77 1.37 -18.47
C GLU A 10 -13.35 0.37 -17.47
N GLU A 11 -14.46 -0.25 -17.86
CA GLU A 11 -14.96 -1.44 -17.17
C GLU A 11 -13.80 -2.40 -16.94
N LEU A 12 -13.54 -2.70 -15.67
CA LEU A 12 -12.56 -3.72 -15.30
C LEU A 12 -12.89 -5.01 -16.06
N PRO A 13 -11.96 -5.55 -16.84
CA PRO A 13 -12.22 -6.78 -17.58
C PRO A 13 -12.65 -7.87 -16.60
N ALA A 14 -13.72 -8.57 -16.94
CA ALA A 14 -14.24 -9.68 -16.17
C ALA A 14 -13.09 -10.66 -15.87
N ASN A 15 -12.80 -10.88 -14.59
CA ASN A 15 -11.81 -11.79 -14.01
C ASN A 15 -10.91 -12.48 -15.04
N PRO A 16 -9.62 -12.16 -15.15
CA PRO A 16 -8.71 -12.88 -16.02
C PRO A 16 -8.69 -14.35 -15.58
N VAL A 17 -9.27 -15.21 -16.39
CA VAL A 17 -9.25 -16.65 -16.17
C VAL A 17 -7.91 -17.14 -16.69
N LEU A 18 -6.99 -17.44 -15.78
CA LEU A 18 -5.74 -18.12 -16.15
C LEU A 18 -6.08 -19.47 -16.77
N PRO A 19 -5.61 -19.77 -18.00
CA PRO A 19 -5.86 -21.05 -18.66
C PRO A 19 -5.41 -22.23 -17.80
N ALA A 20 -6.25 -23.24 -17.65
CA ALA A 20 -6.01 -24.35 -16.72
C ALA A 20 -4.80 -25.23 -17.10
N ASP A 21 -4.51 -25.35 -18.37
CA ASP A 21 -3.35 -26.07 -18.92
C ASP A 21 -2.01 -25.39 -18.55
N ILE A 22 -2.03 -24.10 -18.42
CA ILE A 22 -0.91 -23.25 -18.08
C ILE A 22 -0.62 -23.32 -16.57
N LEU A 23 -1.65 -23.36 -15.75
CA LEU A 23 -1.51 -23.54 -14.30
C LEU A 23 -0.94 -24.92 -13.94
N GLN A 24 -1.15 -25.95 -14.77
CA GLN A 24 -0.57 -27.27 -14.55
C GLN A 24 0.95 -27.32 -14.75
N GLN A 25 1.51 -26.46 -15.58
CA GLN A 25 2.96 -26.45 -15.87
C GLN A 25 3.78 -25.64 -14.87
N ALA A 26 3.16 -24.72 -14.14
CA ALA A 26 3.85 -23.75 -13.29
C ALA A 26 3.51 -23.93 -11.81
N VAL A 27 3.77 -25.10 -11.24
CA VAL A 27 3.52 -25.35 -9.81
C VAL A 27 4.78 -25.14 -8.96
N PRO A 28 4.95 -23.99 -8.34
CA PRO A 28 6.00 -23.80 -7.36
C PRO A 28 5.47 -23.95 -5.95
N GLY A 29 6.11 -24.76 -5.16
CA GLY A 29 5.95 -24.87 -3.72
C GLY A 29 4.75 -25.68 -3.24
N ASN A 30 4.24 -25.36 -2.02
CA ASN A 30 3.30 -26.21 -1.29
C ASN A 30 1.90 -26.34 -1.92
N LEU A 31 1.50 -25.44 -2.80
CA LEU A 31 0.30 -25.58 -3.62
C LEU A 31 0.64 -26.42 -4.86
N ARG A 32 0.66 -27.72 -4.70
CA ARG A 32 1.15 -28.67 -5.71
C ARG A 32 0.24 -28.84 -6.93
N ARG A 33 -0.97 -28.27 -6.91
CA ARG A 33 -1.94 -28.37 -8.00
C ARG A 33 -2.42 -26.97 -8.41
N ALA A 34 -2.54 -26.74 -9.70
CA ALA A 34 -3.09 -25.52 -10.26
C ALA A 34 -4.47 -25.17 -9.69
N GLU A 35 -5.34 -26.16 -9.58
CA GLU A 35 -6.67 -26.02 -9.00
C GLU A 35 -6.63 -25.49 -7.56
N SER A 36 -5.66 -25.94 -6.75
CA SER A 36 -5.50 -25.50 -5.38
C SER A 36 -5.04 -24.03 -5.31
N PHE A 37 -4.21 -23.60 -6.26
CA PHE A 37 -3.77 -22.18 -6.33
C PHE A 37 -4.90 -21.26 -6.76
N ILE A 38 -5.70 -21.66 -7.75
CA ILE A 38 -6.89 -20.92 -8.18
C ILE A 38 -7.89 -20.81 -7.03
N THR A 39 -8.20 -21.92 -6.39
CA THR A 39 -9.12 -21.96 -5.25
C THR A 39 -8.65 -21.05 -4.11
N PHE A 40 -7.35 -21.05 -3.83
CA PHE A 40 -6.72 -20.17 -2.86
C PHE A 40 -6.93 -18.69 -3.23
N LEU A 41 -6.64 -18.29 -4.48
CA LEU A 41 -6.86 -16.93 -4.95
C LEU A 41 -8.33 -16.52 -4.93
N GLN A 42 -9.22 -17.42 -5.32
CA GLN A 42 -10.67 -17.17 -5.27
C GLN A 42 -11.18 -16.92 -3.85
N ARG A 43 -10.73 -17.73 -2.87
CA ARG A 43 -11.05 -17.53 -1.45
C ARG A 43 -10.52 -16.20 -0.93
N LEU A 44 -9.28 -15.87 -1.26
CA LEU A 44 -8.68 -14.58 -0.91
C LEU A 44 -9.49 -13.40 -1.46
N VAL A 45 -9.82 -13.43 -2.75
CA VAL A 45 -10.63 -12.39 -3.40
C VAL A 45 -12.02 -12.30 -2.77
N ALA A 46 -12.65 -13.44 -2.50
CA ALA A 46 -13.97 -13.47 -1.85
C ALA A 46 -13.93 -12.85 -0.45
N HIS A 47 -12.90 -13.14 0.34
CA HIS A 47 -12.70 -12.50 1.65
C HIS A 47 -12.56 -10.99 1.54
N LEU A 48 -11.68 -10.51 0.66
CA LEU A 48 -11.47 -9.07 0.47
C LEU A 48 -12.76 -8.37 0.03
N LYS A 49 -13.53 -8.96 -0.89
CA LYS A 49 -14.84 -8.43 -1.30
C LYS A 49 -15.83 -8.33 -0.13
N ARG A 50 -15.89 -9.34 0.73
CA ARG A 50 -16.75 -9.28 1.93
C ARG A 50 -16.32 -8.16 2.87
N ARG A 51 -15.00 -7.98 3.03
CA ARG A 51 -14.44 -6.94 3.92
C ARG A 51 -14.62 -5.53 3.39
N LEU A 52 -14.75 -5.34 2.08
CA LEU A 52 -15.06 -4.05 1.47
C LEU A 52 -16.51 -3.58 1.68
N ALA A 53 -17.42 -4.48 2.07
CA ALA A 53 -18.82 -4.14 2.34
C ALA A 53 -19.01 -3.45 3.70
N VAL A 54 -18.30 -2.33 3.91
CA VAL A 54 -18.38 -1.52 5.14
C VAL A 54 -19.21 -0.26 4.90
N GLN A 55 -19.87 0.25 5.98
CA GLN A 55 -20.65 1.49 5.94
C GLN A 55 -19.88 2.69 6.49
N GLU A 56 -18.85 2.42 7.27
CA GLU A 56 -18.00 3.43 7.90
C GLU A 56 -16.53 3.06 7.70
N VAL A 57 -15.65 4.03 7.91
CA VAL A 57 -14.21 3.81 7.83
C VAL A 57 -13.77 2.84 8.94
N VAL A 58 -13.11 1.75 8.56
CA VAL A 58 -12.62 0.72 9.48
C VAL A 58 -11.11 0.76 9.54
N HIS A 59 -10.58 0.83 10.76
CA HIS A 59 -9.16 0.66 11.06
C HIS A 59 -8.94 -0.69 11.71
N GLU A 60 -8.00 -1.47 11.22
CA GLU A 60 -7.74 -2.80 11.75
C GLU A 60 -6.25 -3.12 11.82
N ALA A 61 -5.85 -3.83 12.86
CA ALA A 61 -4.48 -4.33 12.97
C ALA A 61 -4.26 -5.49 11.98
N PRO A 62 -3.10 -5.53 11.28
CA PRO A 62 -2.81 -6.57 10.29
C PRO A 62 -2.94 -8.00 10.84
N LEU A 63 -2.47 -8.25 12.06
CA LEU A 63 -2.59 -9.57 12.69
C LEU A 63 -4.04 -9.99 12.94
N ALA A 64 -4.90 -9.06 13.33
CA ALA A 64 -6.32 -9.36 13.55
C ALA A 64 -7.03 -9.67 12.22
N PHE A 65 -6.72 -8.93 11.18
CA PHE A 65 -7.23 -9.19 9.84
C PHE A 65 -6.73 -10.54 9.31
N LEU A 66 -5.43 -10.81 9.44
CA LEU A 66 -4.83 -12.07 9.01
C LEU A 66 -5.44 -13.26 9.74
N ALA A 67 -5.62 -13.17 11.06
CA ALA A 67 -6.24 -14.24 11.84
C ALA A 67 -7.66 -14.56 11.36
N ARG A 68 -8.45 -13.53 11.04
CA ARG A 68 -9.81 -13.74 10.47
C ARG A 68 -9.75 -14.35 9.07
N LEU A 69 -8.90 -13.85 8.20
CA LEU A 69 -8.70 -14.40 6.86
C LEU A 69 -8.37 -15.89 6.90
N LEU A 70 -7.45 -16.29 7.79
CA LEU A 70 -7.04 -17.69 7.91
C LEU A 70 -8.17 -18.58 8.48
N ALA A 71 -8.90 -18.06 9.47
CA ALA A 71 -9.95 -18.83 10.14
C ALA A 71 -11.22 -18.96 9.30
N GLU A 72 -11.68 -17.87 8.66
CA GLU A 72 -12.96 -17.84 7.93
C GLU A 72 -12.89 -18.54 6.58
N ASP A 73 -11.74 -18.49 5.91
CA ASP A 73 -11.58 -19.02 4.54
C ASP A 73 -10.68 -20.25 4.47
N GLU A 74 -10.33 -20.83 5.63
CA GLU A 74 -9.49 -22.03 5.74
C GLU A 74 -8.18 -21.89 4.93
N LEU A 75 -7.58 -20.71 4.98
CA LEU A 75 -6.32 -20.44 4.31
C LEU A 75 -5.14 -20.67 5.26
N GLU A 76 -3.99 -20.97 4.69
CA GLU A 76 -2.75 -21.12 5.43
C GLU A 76 -1.87 -19.85 5.28
N ALA A 77 -1.19 -19.44 6.35
CA ALA A 77 -0.32 -18.27 6.36
C ALA A 77 0.88 -18.40 5.41
N LYS A 78 1.44 -19.64 5.31
CA LYS A 78 2.63 -19.87 4.48
C LYS A 78 2.42 -19.64 2.99
N PRO A 79 1.34 -20.13 2.35
CA PRO A 79 1.01 -19.77 0.97
C PRO A 79 0.81 -18.27 0.75
N LEU A 80 0.17 -17.55 1.70
CA LEU A 80 -0.05 -16.10 1.59
C LEU A 80 1.26 -15.34 1.43
N LYS A 81 2.27 -15.66 2.22
CA LYS A 81 3.58 -14.97 2.18
C LYS A 81 4.25 -15.03 0.80
N PHE A 82 4.04 -16.10 0.05
CA PHE A 82 4.71 -16.34 -1.23
C PHE A 82 3.80 -16.20 -2.45
N VAL A 83 2.55 -15.79 -2.28
CA VAL A 83 1.57 -15.76 -3.38
C VAL A 83 1.99 -14.83 -4.51
N SER A 84 2.55 -13.68 -4.19
CA SER A 84 3.03 -12.71 -5.19
C SER A 84 4.19 -13.25 -6.02
N ASP A 85 5.21 -13.80 -5.38
CA ASP A 85 6.38 -14.36 -6.08
C ASP A 85 5.98 -15.52 -6.98
N ARG A 86 5.03 -16.34 -6.53
CA ARG A 86 4.51 -17.46 -7.30
C ARG A 86 3.71 -17.02 -8.51
N LEU A 87 2.84 -16.03 -8.34
CA LEU A 87 2.08 -15.47 -9.44
C LEU A 87 3.01 -14.87 -10.49
N ARG A 88 4.02 -14.11 -10.06
CA ARG A 88 5.04 -13.56 -10.97
C ARG A 88 5.84 -14.62 -11.71
N SER A 89 6.24 -15.68 -11.00
CA SER A 89 6.92 -16.82 -11.60
C SER A 89 6.04 -17.51 -12.64
N LEU A 90 4.77 -17.70 -12.32
CA LEU A 90 3.77 -18.26 -13.21
C LEU A 90 3.65 -17.42 -14.48
N LEU A 91 3.38 -16.12 -14.36
CA LEU A 91 3.22 -15.20 -15.50
C LEU A 91 4.46 -15.16 -16.41
N ARG A 92 5.66 -15.26 -15.82
CA ARG A 92 6.91 -15.37 -16.60
C ARG A 92 6.98 -16.69 -17.38
N THR A 93 6.63 -17.81 -16.75
CA THR A 93 6.62 -19.13 -17.41
C THR A 93 5.63 -19.17 -18.56
N LEU A 94 4.52 -18.45 -18.42
CA LEU A 94 3.48 -18.30 -19.45
C LEU A 94 3.88 -17.40 -20.61
N GLN A 95 5.01 -16.69 -20.46
CA GLN A 95 5.38 -15.63 -21.40
C GLN A 95 4.22 -14.62 -21.63
N ALA A 96 3.47 -14.32 -20.56
CA ALA A 96 2.37 -13.36 -20.62
C ALA A 96 2.91 -12.03 -21.14
N THR A 97 2.52 -11.64 -22.34
CA THR A 97 2.98 -10.42 -23.01
C THR A 97 2.22 -9.20 -22.53
N ASP A 98 0.95 -9.37 -22.17
CA ASP A 98 0.13 -8.30 -21.64
C ASP A 98 0.02 -8.40 -20.11
N MET A 99 0.91 -7.68 -19.43
CA MET A 99 0.92 -7.62 -17.98
C MET A 99 -0.23 -6.78 -17.41
N HIS A 100 -0.87 -5.93 -18.22
CA HIS A 100 -1.97 -5.07 -17.73
C HIS A 100 -3.21 -5.88 -17.38
N GLU A 101 -3.49 -6.94 -18.11
CA GLU A 101 -4.59 -7.85 -17.83
C GLU A 101 -4.48 -8.48 -16.43
N PHE A 102 -3.27 -8.74 -15.96
CA PHE A 102 -3.00 -9.38 -14.67
C PHE A 102 -2.71 -8.38 -13.54
N ALA A 103 -2.67 -7.08 -13.82
CA ALA A 103 -2.35 -6.06 -12.82
C ALA A 103 -3.27 -6.10 -11.59
N PRO A 104 -4.60 -6.26 -11.70
CA PRO A 104 -5.48 -6.36 -10.53
C PRO A 104 -5.16 -7.59 -9.66
N LEU A 105 -4.87 -8.72 -10.30
CA LEU A 105 -4.53 -9.95 -9.58
C LEU A 105 -3.17 -9.84 -8.90
N MET A 106 -2.20 -9.20 -9.56
CA MET A 106 -0.90 -8.90 -8.95
C MET A 106 -1.02 -8.00 -7.74
N LEU A 107 -1.87 -6.97 -7.81
CA LEU A 107 -2.12 -6.08 -6.68
C LEU A 107 -2.65 -6.85 -5.45
N ILE A 108 -3.62 -7.75 -5.66
CA ILE A 108 -4.17 -8.61 -4.60
C ILE A 108 -3.10 -9.55 -4.04
N ALA A 109 -2.29 -10.14 -4.91
CA ALA A 109 -1.21 -11.03 -4.50
C ALA A 109 -0.11 -10.30 -3.72
N ASP A 110 0.27 -9.11 -4.14
CA ASP A 110 1.23 -8.24 -3.44
C ASP A 110 0.68 -7.84 -2.06
N PHE A 111 -0.58 -7.41 -1.99
CA PHE A 111 -1.25 -7.11 -0.72
C PHE A 111 -1.22 -8.31 0.24
N ALA A 112 -1.56 -9.49 -0.22
CA ALA A 112 -1.57 -10.69 0.61
C ALA A 112 -0.16 -11.06 1.13
N SER A 113 0.86 -10.92 0.28
CA SER A 113 2.25 -11.17 0.65
C SER A 113 2.77 -10.14 1.67
N LEU A 114 2.41 -8.88 1.51
CA LEU A 114 2.73 -7.81 2.46
C LEU A 114 2.03 -8.03 3.80
N LEU A 115 0.73 -8.36 3.78
CA LEU A 115 -0.06 -8.66 4.98
C LEU A 115 0.52 -9.84 5.78
N ALA A 116 0.99 -10.88 5.09
CA ALA A 116 1.60 -12.04 5.74
C ALA A 116 3.05 -11.80 6.21
N THR A 117 3.65 -10.68 5.83
CA THR A 117 5.06 -10.37 6.14
C THR A 117 5.20 -9.26 7.17
N TYR A 118 4.37 -8.23 7.09
CA TYR A 118 4.49 -7.02 7.90
C TYR A 118 3.29 -6.85 8.81
N HIS A 119 3.54 -6.71 10.11
CA HIS A 119 2.51 -6.55 11.12
C HIS A 119 2.71 -5.30 11.96
N ASP A 120 3.89 -5.18 12.58
CA ASP A 120 4.23 -4.06 13.44
C ASP A 120 4.49 -2.80 12.62
N GLY A 121 3.95 -1.68 13.07
CA GLY A 121 4.07 -0.40 12.38
C GLY A 121 3.18 -0.24 11.14
N PHE A 122 2.26 -1.21 10.90
CA PHE A 122 1.29 -1.16 9.80
C PHE A 122 -0.14 -1.16 10.31
N CYS A 123 -1.04 -0.64 9.50
CA CYS A 123 -2.48 -0.76 9.70
C CYS A 123 -3.21 -1.02 8.38
N ILE A 124 -4.39 -1.60 8.49
CA ILE A 124 -5.34 -1.73 7.40
C ILE A 124 -6.41 -0.65 7.57
N LEU A 125 -6.66 0.08 6.51
CA LEU A 125 -7.71 1.07 6.40
C LEU A 125 -8.68 0.63 5.31
N ILE A 126 -9.97 0.54 5.64
CA ILE A 126 -11.03 0.23 4.70
C ILE A 126 -11.98 1.42 4.69
N GLU A 127 -12.09 2.08 3.54
CA GLU A 127 -12.95 3.24 3.34
C GLU A 127 -14.17 2.83 2.52
N PRO A 128 -15.39 3.13 2.98
CA PRO A 128 -16.59 2.89 2.19
C PRO A 128 -16.62 3.80 0.97
N TYR A 129 -17.46 3.44 0.00
CA TYR A 129 -17.82 4.36 -1.08
C TYR A 129 -18.42 5.65 -0.48
N ASP A 130 -17.92 6.81 -0.89
CA ASP A 130 -18.45 8.13 -0.49
C ASP A 130 -18.89 8.90 -1.73
N GLU A 131 -20.21 9.11 -1.86
CA GLU A 131 -20.82 9.87 -2.95
C GLU A 131 -20.34 11.34 -3.02
N ARG A 132 -19.77 11.86 -1.92
CA ARG A 132 -19.22 13.22 -1.85
C ARG A 132 -17.84 13.34 -2.53
N THR A 133 -17.19 12.23 -2.79
CA THR A 133 -15.92 12.18 -3.51
C THR A 133 -16.10 11.48 -4.86
N PRO A 134 -16.67 12.15 -5.89
CA PRO A 134 -17.06 11.54 -7.15
C PRO A 134 -15.89 10.99 -7.98
N THR A 135 -14.64 11.23 -7.56
CA THR A 135 -13.44 10.69 -8.19
C THR A 135 -13.07 9.28 -7.70
N LEU A 136 -13.70 8.82 -6.59
CA LEU A 136 -13.48 7.49 -6.00
C LEU A 136 -14.81 6.74 -6.08
N HIS A 137 -15.00 5.93 -7.11
CA HIS A 137 -16.25 5.22 -7.35
C HIS A 137 -16.38 3.90 -6.57
N ASP A 138 -15.28 3.41 -6.01
CA ASP A 138 -15.23 2.12 -5.33
C ASP A 138 -14.75 2.25 -3.88
N PRO A 139 -15.15 1.33 -2.98
CA PRO A 139 -14.55 1.22 -1.65
C PRO A 139 -13.04 1.01 -1.75
N LEU A 140 -12.30 1.65 -0.88
CA LEU A 140 -10.85 1.62 -0.90
C LEU A 140 -10.30 0.74 0.22
N PHE A 141 -9.37 -0.14 -0.13
CA PHE A 141 -8.65 -0.98 0.81
C PHE A 141 -7.17 -0.58 0.80
N GLN A 142 -6.67 -0.11 1.94
CA GLN A 142 -5.29 0.37 2.07
C GLN A 142 -4.53 -0.43 3.13
N PHE A 143 -3.31 -0.81 2.80
CA PHE A 143 -2.33 -1.34 3.75
C PHE A 143 -1.26 -0.28 3.98
N CYS A 144 -1.33 0.40 5.12
CA CYS A 144 -0.56 1.60 5.41
C CYS A 144 0.60 1.29 6.34
N CYS A 145 1.79 1.77 5.99
CA CYS A 145 2.93 1.81 6.89
C CYS A 145 2.88 3.12 7.71
N ASN A 146 2.69 3.01 9.02
CA ASN A 146 2.63 4.15 9.94
C ASN A 146 3.97 4.42 10.63
N ASP A 147 4.96 3.54 10.44
CA ASP A 147 6.30 3.67 10.99
C ASP A 147 7.31 3.97 9.89
N ALA A 148 7.70 5.24 9.78
CA ALA A 148 8.65 5.69 8.78
C ALA A 148 10.06 5.06 8.96
N SER A 149 10.40 4.58 10.16
CA SER A 149 11.68 3.92 10.41
C SER A 149 11.82 2.62 9.63
N ILE A 150 10.71 1.89 9.44
CA ILE A 150 10.68 0.66 8.64
C ILE A 150 11.01 0.95 7.17
N ALA A 151 10.44 2.03 6.64
CA ALA A 151 10.63 2.40 5.23
C ALA A 151 12.05 2.88 4.93
N ILE A 152 12.68 3.61 5.86
CA ILE A 152 14.03 4.18 5.67
C ILE A 152 15.15 3.19 6.01
N LYS A 153 14.88 2.19 6.84
CA LYS A 153 15.88 1.23 7.32
C LYS A 153 16.75 0.60 6.22
N PRO A 154 16.19 0.13 5.09
CA PRO A 154 17.01 -0.42 4.00
C PRO A 154 17.99 0.59 3.41
N VAL A 155 17.69 1.88 3.46
CA VAL A 155 18.60 2.95 3.01
C VAL A 155 19.78 3.06 3.96
N PHE A 156 19.53 3.09 5.27
CA PHE A 156 20.58 3.16 6.28
C PHE A 156 21.48 1.91 6.29
N GLU A 157 20.91 0.74 6.01
CA GLU A 157 21.68 -0.52 5.93
C GLU A 157 22.53 -0.61 4.65
N ARG A 158 22.08 0.00 3.56
CA ARG A 158 22.75 -0.11 2.25
C ARG A 158 23.86 0.92 2.05
N PHE A 159 23.70 2.12 2.59
CA PHE A 159 24.61 3.24 2.35
C PHE A 159 25.48 3.54 3.57
N GLN A 160 26.77 3.73 3.34
CA GLN A 160 27.74 4.09 4.39
C GLN A 160 27.48 5.48 4.96
N SER A 161 26.94 6.39 4.16
CA SER A 161 26.62 7.77 4.56
C SER A 161 25.29 8.17 3.97
N VAL A 162 24.45 8.80 4.79
CA VAL A 162 23.13 9.32 4.36
C VAL A 162 23.04 10.77 4.82
N VAL A 163 22.62 11.65 3.93
CA VAL A 163 22.38 13.07 4.21
C VAL A 163 20.89 13.34 4.03
N ILE A 164 20.27 13.85 5.09
CA ILE A 164 18.85 14.27 5.07
C ILE A 164 18.84 15.80 5.11
N THR A 165 18.21 16.42 4.12
CA THR A 165 18.12 17.87 4.01
C THR A 165 16.75 18.31 3.54
N SER A 166 16.24 19.40 4.13
CA SER A 166 14.98 20.03 3.71
C SER A 166 14.90 21.45 4.30
N GLY A 167 14.12 22.30 3.67
CA GLY A 167 13.74 23.61 4.22
C GLY A 167 12.76 23.54 5.40
N THR A 168 12.20 22.35 5.70
CA THR A 168 11.12 22.15 6.69
C THR A 168 11.47 21.12 7.76
N LEU A 169 12.76 20.86 8.04
CA LEU A 169 13.22 19.94 9.08
C LEU A 169 13.10 20.49 10.52
N SER A 170 12.22 21.43 10.76
CA SER A 170 12.03 21.98 12.11
C SER A 170 10.77 21.38 12.76
N PRO A 171 10.85 20.86 14.00
CA PRO A 171 12.01 20.74 14.88
C PRO A 171 12.95 19.59 14.44
N ILE A 172 14.25 19.88 14.38
CA ILE A 172 15.24 18.98 13.78
C ILE A 172 15.50 17.70 14.60
N ASP A 173 15.26 17.73 15.89
CA ASP A 173 15.43 16.62 16.84
C ASP A 173 14.32 15.55 16.72
N MET A 174 13.25 15.84 16.03
CA MET A 174 12.13 14.92 15.81
C MET A 174 12.49 13.80 14.82
N TYR A 175 13.20 14.14 13.74
CA TYR A 175 13.49 13.21 12.65
C TYR A 175 14.36 12.02 13.07
N PRO A 176 15.44 12.18 13.85
CA PRO A 176 16.21 11.07 14.37
C PRO A 176 15.35 10.07 15.18
N LYS A 177 14.41 10.59 15.96
CA LYS A 177 13.51 9.77 16.78
C LYS A 177 12.51 8.99 15.93
N ILE A 178 11.87 9.67 14.97
CA ILE A 178 10.87 9.05 14.08
C ILE A 178 11.51 8.02 13.14
N LEU A 179 12.70 8.32 12.63
CA LEU A 179 13.39 7.47 11.65
C LEU A 179 14.35 6.45 12.30
N GLY A 180 14.50 6.48 13.63
CA GLY A 180 15.27 5.47 14.38
C GLY A 180 16.77 5.49 14.13
N PHE A 181 17.40 6.68 14.03
CA PHE A 181 18.84 6.80 13.82
C PHE A 181 19.51 7.85 14.73
N GLU A 182 20.81 7.76 14.90
CA GLU A 182 21.60 8.77 15.61
C GLU A 182 22.38 9.63 14.60
N PRO A 183 22.11 10.95 14.51
CA PRO A 183 22.81 11.82 13.57
C PRO A 183 24.24 12.09 14.03
N ARG A 184 25.21 11.97 13.12
CA ARG A 184 26.63 12.33 13.37
C ARG A 184 26.83 13.84 13.31
N VAL A 185 26.10 14.52 12.47
CA VAL A 185 26.16 15.96 12.29
C VAL A 185 24.76 16.50 12.14
N VAL A 186 24.45 17.55 12.90
CA VAL A 186 23.19 18.30 12.80
C VAL A 186 23.55 19.76 12.54
N ARG A 187 22.97 20.35 11.49
CA ARG A 187 23.18 21.75 11.13
C ARG A 187 21.86 22.39 10.73
N SER A 188 21.60 23.56 11.25
CA SER A 188 20.59 24.48 10.78
C SER A 188 21.27 25.68 10.14
N LEU A 189 20.95 25.95 8.89
CA LEU A 189 21.52 27.03 8.12
C LEU A 189 20.45 28.10 7.90
N SER A 190 20.75 29.33 8.29
CA SER A 190 19.86 30.47 7.99
C SER A 190 19.98 30.87 6.52
N MET A 191 18.86 31.28 5.93
CA MET A 191 18.91 31.87 4.60
C MET A 191 19.70 33.20 4.63
N SER A 192 20.58 33.37 3.67
CA SER A 192 21.37 34.64 3.49
C SER A 192 20.51 35.81 2.98
N PHE A 193 19.31 35.52 2.49
CA PHE A 193 18.38 36.55 2.02
C PHE A 193 17.19 36.66 2.98
N ALA A 194 17.13 37.73 3.75
CA ALA A 194 15.93 38.09 4.51
C ALA A 194 14.90 38.70 3.53
N ARG A 195 13.92 37.91 3.14
CA ARG A 195 12.75 38.40 2.40
C ARG A 195 11.52 38.33 3.28
N ASN A 196 10.86 39.48 3.50
CA ASN A 196 9.48 39.48 3.99
C ASN A 196 8.55 39.09 2.85
N VAL A 197 8.40 37.76 2.65
CA VAL A 197 7.59 37.20 1.55
C VAL A 197 6.17 36.86 1.97
N ILE A 198 5.86 36.95 3.26
CA ILE A 198 4.53 36.65 3.81
C ILE A 198 3.96 37.93 4.38
N LEU A 199 2.85 38.40 3.78
CA LEU A 199 1.98 39.42 4.35
C LEU A 199 0.74 38.69 4.90
N ALA A 200 0.59 38.67 6.22
CA ALA A 200 -0.55 38.03 6.88
C ALA A 200 -1.50 39.12 7.47
N PRO A 201 -2.30 39.80 6.64
CA PRO A 201 -3.25 40.78 7.15
C PRO A 201 -4.39 40.08 7.87
N VAL A 202 -4.71 40.53 9.08
CA VAL A 202 -5.93 40.12 9.80
C VAL A 202 -6.99 41.17 9.53
N VAL A 203 -7.99 40.82 8.73
CA VAL A 203 -9.17 41.67 8.51
C VAL A 203 -10.26 41.31 9.50
N SER A 204 -10.44 42.15 10.52
CA SER A 204 -11.44 41.92 11.57
C SER A 204 -12.83 42.46 11.21
N ARG A 205 -12.90 43.51 10.39
CA ARG A 205 -14.17 44.11 9.88
C ARG A 205 -13.90 44.79 8.55
N GLY A 206 -14.82 44.66 7.61
CA GLY A 206 -14.86 45.50 6.42
C GLY A 206 -15.27 46.93 6.77
N ALA A 207 -14.74 47.95 6.07
CA ALA A 207 -15.27 49.29 6.15
C ALA A 207 -16.77 49.26 5.77
N ALA A 208 -17.63 49.81 6.61
CA ALA A 208 -19.03 49.99 6.23
C ALA A 208 -19.05 50.93 5.03
N PRO A 209 -19.85 50.65 3.97
CA PRO A 209 -20.06 51.59 2.91
C PRO A 209 -20.69 52.87 3.48
N ALA A 210 -20.15 53.99 3.11
CA ALA A 210 -20.67 55.30 3.47
C ALA A 210 -21.99 55.59 2.75
#